data_19a7d715b4ae858a81b45e4462b61733
#
_entry.id   19a7d715b4ae858a81b45e4462b61733
#
_cell.length_a   1.000
_cell.length_b   1.000
_cell.length_c   1.000
_cell.angle_alpha   90.00
_cell.angle_beta   90.00
_cell.angle_gamma   90.00
#
_symmetry.space_group_name_H-M   'P 1'
#
loop_
_entity.id
_entity.type
_entity.pdbx_description
1 polymer ?
#
loop_
_entity_poly.entity_id
_entity_poly.type
_entity_poly.pdbx_seq_one_letter_code
_entity_poly.pdbx_strand_id
1 'polypeptide(L)'
;MNGIIPFVILVLFSSNGLSSAGDSNSAVDIGKPGDAEKVSRTVKLTQMDNMFLPGEVKVVEGETIRFVIKNGGNHKHEMLLGPMTELKKAAEMRRKYPDKEHSEAHLVQLEPGEQKELIWQFTRAGTIDFACPLPGHFKKMHGTIIVEKK
;
A
#
# COMPACT_ATOMS: atom_id res chain seq x y z
N MET A 1 -0.63 22.92 -79.29
CA MET A 1 -1.28 23.43 -78.03
C MET A 1 -1.18 22.33 -76.98
N ASN A 2 -0.29 22.60 -76.00
CA ASN A 2 0.14 21.59 -75.04
C ASN A 2 -0.72 21.70 -73.76
N GLY A 3 -1.53 20.70 -73.50
CA GLY A 3 -2.25 20.58 -72.27
C GLY A 3 -1.43 19.75 -71.26
N ILE A 4 -0.91 20.38 -70.22
CA ILE A 4 -0.20 19.73 -69.14
C ILE A 4 -1.25 19.31 -68.10
N ILE A 5 -1.43 18.00 -67.88
CA ILE A 5 -2.27 17.44 -66.84
C ILE A 5 -1.38 17.30 -65.57
N PRO A 6 -1.73 17.91 -64.44
CA PRO A 6 -0.99 17.69 -63.20
C PRO A 6 -1.39 16.34 -62.57
N PHE A 7 -0.40 15.52 -62.35
CA PHE A 7 -0.50 14.24 -61.63
C PHE A 7 -0.64 14.51 -60.14
N VAL A 8 -1.81 14.28 -59.60
CA VAL A 8 -2.01 14.37 -58.15
C VAL A 8 -1.56 13.07 -57.50
N ILE A 9 -0.48 13.15 -56.78
CA ILE A 9 0.01 12.03 -55.98
C ILE A 9 -0.76 12.06 -54.65
N LEU A 10 -1.65 11.09 -54.49
CA LEU A 10 -2.35 10.84 -53.24
C LEU A 10 -1.41 10.08 -52.29
N VAL A 11 -0.81 10.78 -51.35
CA VAL A 11 0.01 10.16 -50.29
C VAL A 11 -0.92 9.62 -49.23
N LEU A 12 -1.11 8.30 -49.19
CA LEU A 12 -1.78 7.60 -48.13
C LEU A 12 -0.85 7.56 -46.88
N PHE A 13 -1.13 8.39 -45.93
CA PHE A 13 -0.53 8.27 -44.59
C PHE A 13 -1.17 7.07 -43.87
N SER A 14 -0.46 5.96 -43.87
CA SER A 14 -0.77 4.85 -42.96
C SER A 14 -0.35 5.23 -41.55
N SER A 15 -1.29 5.65 -40.72
CA SER A 15 -1.09 5.82 -39.31
C SER A 15 -0.96 4.45 -38.64
N ASN A 16 0.28 4.02 -38.42
CA ASN A 16 0.58 2.92 -37.51
C ASN A 16 0.19 3.35 -36.09
N GLY A 17 -0.99 2.95 -35.64
CA GLY A 17 -1.36 3.02 -34.24
C GLY A 17 -0.41 2.15 -33.42
N LEU A 18 0.52 2.75 -32.69
CA LEU A 18 1.19 2.07 -31.58
C LEU A 18 0.14 1.74 -30.55
N SER A 19 -0.29 0.49 -30.53
CA SER A 19 -0.95 -0.09 -29.36
C SER A 19 0.06 -0.12 -28.23
N SER A 20 -0.04 0.85 -27.35
CA SER A 20 0.61 0.77 -26.05
C SER A 20 -0.01 -0.41 -25.32
N ALA A 21 0.70 -1.54 -25.31
CA ALA A 21 0.38 -2.62 -24.38
C ALA A 21 0.58 -2.05 -22.98
N GLY A 22 -0.53 -1.74 -22.32
CA GLY A 22 -0.50 -1.32 -20.93
C GLY A 22 0.12 -2.44 -20.11
N ASP A 23 1.28 -2.17 -19.53
CA ASP A 23 1.85 -2.96 -18.47
C ASP A 23 0.82 -2.98 -17.33
N SER A 24 0.06 -4.06 -17.27
CA SER A 24 -0.87 -4.33 -16.17
C SER A 24 -0.12 -4.86 -14.94
N ASN A 25 0.95 -4.18 -14.56
CA ASN A 25 1.48 -4.23 -13.22
C ASN A 25 0.73 -3.18 -12.39
N SER A 26 -0.59 -3.35 -12.26
CA SER A 26 -1.39 -2.51 -11.38
C SER A 26 -0.91 -2.78 -9.96
N ALA A 27 -0.15 -1.83 -9.40
CA ALA A 27 0.18 -1.83 -7.99
C ALA A 27 -1.11 -2.08 -7.19
N VAL A 28 -1.03 -2.97 -6.20
CA VAL A 28 -2.19 -3.24 -5.32
C VAL A 28 -2.59 -1.91 -4.67
N ASP A 29 -3.84 -1.53 -4.86
CA ASP A 29 -4.37 -0.32 -4.23
C ASP A 29 -4.56 -0.57 -2.74
N ILE A 30 -3.67 -0.02 -1.94
CA ILE A 30 -3.73 -0.11 -0.47
C ILE A 30 -4.59 0.99 0.16
N GLY A 31 -5.16 1.89 -0.64
CA GLY A 31 -5.85 3.07 -0.15
C GLY A 31 -4.95 4.30 -0.04
N LYS A 32 -5.34 5.23 0.81
CA LYS A 32 -4.67 6.53 0.99
C LYS A 32 -4.83 7.07 2.41
N PRO A 33 -4.02 8.05 2.82
CA PRO A 33 -4.25 8.79 4.07
C PRO A 33 -5.68 9.29 4.14
N GLY A 34 -6.35 9.03 5.27
CA GLY A 34 -7.72 9.41 5.50
C GLY A 34 -7.86 10.77 6.17
N ASP A 35 -9.06 11.32 6.08
CA ASP A 35 -9.46 12.54 6.77
C ASP A 35 -9.99 12.18 8.16
N ALA A 36 -9.46 12.83 9.21
CA ALA A 36 -9.86 12.58 10.59
C ALA A 36 -11.36 12.86 10.86
N GLU A 37 -11.95 13.80 10.11
CA GLU A 37 -13.37 14.14 10.21
C GLU A 37 -14.29 13.09 9.56
N LYS A 38 -13.73 12.24 8.70
CA LYS A 38 -14.46 11.19 7.97
C LYS A 38 -14.28 9.80 8.55
N VAL A 39 -13.65 9.69 9.71
CA VAL A 39 -13.45 8.40 10.39
C VAL A 39 -14.79 7.78 10.72
N SER A 40 -15.05 6.59 10.17
CA SER A 40 -16.28 5.83 10.43
C SER A 40 -16.19 5.02 11.72
N ARG A 41 -15.01 4.53 12.06
CA ARG A 41 -14.75 3.78 13.31
C ARG A 41 -13.27 3.72 13.65
N THR A 42 -13.01 3.34 14.90
CA THR A 42 -11.66 3.13 15.42
C THR A 42 -11.39 1.63 15.60
N VAL A 43 -10.24 1.19 15.16
CA VAL A 43 -9.72 -0.17 15.36
C VAL A 43 -8.48 -0.09 16.22
N LYS A 44 -8.49 -0.82 17.34
CA LYS A 44 -7.32 -0.93 18.23
C LYS A 44 -6.48 -2.12 17.81
N LEU A 45 -5.19 -1.89 17.64
CA LEU A 45 -4.18 -2.90 17.33
C LEU A 45 -3.09 -2.87 18.41
N THR A 46 -2.71 -4.04 18.88
CA THR A 46 -1.55 -4.18 19.78
C THR A 46 -0.45 -4.94 19.07
N GLN A 47 0.76 -4.41 19.10
CA GLN A 47 1.97 -5.10 18.67
C GLN A 47 2.61 -5.76 19.89
N MET A 48 2.78 -7.07 19.81
CA MET A 48 3.59 -7.86 20.74
C MET A 48 4.89 -8.25 20.03
N ASP A 49 5.87 -8.76 20.75
CA ASP A 49 7.19 -9.06 20.17
C ASP A 49 7.18 -10.16 19.07
N ASN A 50 6.06 -10.81 18.86
CA ASN A 50 5.92 -11.89 17.88
C ASN A 50 4.59 -11.91 17.12
N MET A 51 3.70 -10.94 17.32
CA MET A 51 2.39 -10.91 16.65
C MET A 51 1.73 -9.53 16.70
N PHE A 52 0.72 -9.36 15.86
CA PHE A 52 -0.30 -8.32 15.98
C PHE A 52 -1.59 -8.89 16.57
N LEU A 53 -2.29 -8.09 17.38
CA LEU A 53 -3.59 -8.43 17.95
C LEU A 53 -4.60 -7.28 17.69
N PRO A 54 -5.66 -7.52 16.93
CA PRO A 54 -5.94 -8.72 16.14
C PRO A 54 -4.99 -8.87 14.93
N GLY A 55 -4.82 -10.11 14.45
CA GLY A 55 -4.07 -10.42 13.22
C GLY A 55 -4.89 -10.26 11.95
N GLU A 56 -6.22 -10.08 12.07
CA GLU A 56 -7.13 -9.84 10.95
C GLU A 56 -8.09 -8.71 11.30
N VAL A 57 -8.30 -7.81 10.35
CA VAL A 57 -9.26 -6.70 10.46
C VAL A 57 -10.15 -6.69 9.22
N LYS A 58 -11.46 -6.59 9.40
CA LYS A 58 -12.42 -6.43 8.31
C LYS A 58 -12.88 -4.97 8.24
N VAL A 59 -12.88 -4.42 7.04
CA VAL A 59 -13.34 -3.07 6.73
C VAL A 59 -14.20 -3.11 5.47
N VAL A 60 -14.90 -2.04 5.17
CA VAL A 60 -15.73 -1.93 3.96
C VAL A 60 -15.10 -0.92 2.99
N GLU A 61 -15.20 -1.17 1.71
CA GLU A 61 -14.74 -0.27 0.65
C GLU A 61 -15.29 1.16 0.85
N GLY A 62 -14.38 2.13 0.82
CA GLY A 62 -14.68 3.54 1.08
C GLY A 62 -14.57 3.96 2.54
N GLU A 63 -14.47 3.04 3.51
CA GLU A 63 -14.31 3.40 4.92
C GLU A 63 -12.99 4.12 5.19
N THR A 64 -13.06 5.09 6.09
CA THR A 64 -11.90 5.72 6.72
C THR A 64 -11.80 5.20 8.15
N ILE A 65 -10.72 4.49 8.44
CA ILE A 65 -10.48 3.85 9.73
C ILE A 65 -9.39 4.62 10.50
N ARG A 66 -9.65 4.85 11.78
CA ARG A 66 -8.60 5.25 12.72
C ARG A 66 -8.04 4.00 13.38
N PHE A 67 -6.83 3.64 13.04
CA PHE A 67 -6.09 2.63 13.81
C PHE A 67 -5.41 3.29 14.99
N VAL A 68 -5.64 2.77 16.17
CA VAL A 68 -4.91 3.11 17.39
C VAL A 68 -3.98 1.94 17.66
N ILE A 69 -2.69 2.14 17.42
CA ILE A 69 -1.68 1.09 17.49
C ILE A 69 -0.85 1.30 18.75
N LYS A 70 -0.80 0.29 19.61
CA LYS A 70 0.00 0.28 20.83
C LYS A 70 1.10 -0.77 20.73
N ASN A 71 2.31 -0.39 21.07
CA ASN A 71 3.39 -1.35 21.29
C ASN A 71 3.31 -1.89 22.72
N GLY A 72 2.85 -3.11 22.87
CA GLY A 72 2.78 -3.84 24.15
C GLY A 72 3.96 -4.79 24.38
N GLY A 73 4.92 -4.83 23.43
CA GLY A 73 6.14 -5.63 23.53
C GLY A 73 7.30 -4.89 24.18
N ASN A 74 8.45 -5.54 24.20
CA ASN A 74 9.70 -5.03 24.79
C ASN A 74 10.68 -4.48 23.75
N HIS A 75 10.37 -4.63 22.46
CA HIS A 75 11.20 -4.18 21.34
C HIS A 75 10.48 -3.11 20.54
N LYS A 76 11.26 -2.32 19.79
CA LYS A 76 10.72 -1.43 18.76
C LYS A 76 9.97 -2.25 17.70
N HIS A 77 8.82 -1.74 17.25
CA HIS A 77 8.03 -2.34 16.19
C HIS A 77 7.64 -1.32 15.14
N GLU A 78 7.35 -1.84 13.96
CA GLU A 78 6.75 -1.09 12.87
C GLU A 78 5.43 -1.76 12.46
N MET A 79 4.51 -0.99 11.94
CA MET A 79 3.36 -1.48 11.18
C MET A 79 3.38 -0.81 9.81
N LEU A 80 3.68 -1.59 8.79
CA LEU A 80 3.69 -1.15 7.40
C LEU A 80 2.54 -1.84 6.66
N LEU A 81 1.68 -1.08 5.99
CA LEU A 81 0.64 -1.61 5.11
C LEU A 81 1.21 -1.88 3.72
N GLY A 82 0.72 -2.90 3.04
CA GLY A 82 1.09 -3.15 1.65
C GLY A 82 0.74 -4.55 1.18
N PRO A 83 0.95 -4.83 -0.11
CA PRO A 83 0.93 -6.19 -0.59
C PRO A 83 2.14 -6.96 -0.03
N MET A 84 1.98 -8.25 0.19
CA MET A 84 3.02 -9.10 0.78
C MET A 84 4.37 -9.00 0.04
N THR A 85 4.34 -8.81 -1.27
CA THR A 85 5.56 -8.63 -2.10
C THR A 85 6.35 -7.38 -1.69
N GLU A 86 5.67 -6.26 -1.44
CA GLU A 86 6.31 -5.01 -1.00
C GLU A 86 6.78 -5.10 0.45
N LEU A 87 6.00 -5.76 1.31
CA LEU A 87 6.39 -5.99 2.70
C LEU A 87 7.65 -6.85 2.82
N LYS A 88 7.81 -7.86 1.96
CA LYS A 88 9.04 -8.67 1.87
C LYS A 88 10.24 -7.83 1.44
N LYS A 89 10.08 -7.00 0.40
CA LYS A 89 11.13 -6.06 -0.04
C LYS A 89 11.52 -5.10 1.08
N ALA A 90 10.53 -4.56 1.81
CA ALA A 90 10.79 -3.69 2.94
C ALA A 90 11.60 -4.41 4.04
N ALA A 91 11.28 -5.66 4.36
CA ALA A 91 12.03 -6.45 5.34
C ALA A 91 13.47 -6.72 4.88
N GLU A 92 13.69 -7.00 3.61
CA GLU A 92 15.04 -7.16 3.04
C GLU A 92 15.85 -5.85 3.12
N MET A 93 15.22 -4.73 2.81
CA MET A 93 15.86 -3.41 2.87
C MET A 93 16.24 -3.03 4.30
N ARG A 94 15.37 -3.28 5.29
CA ARG A 94 15.69 -3.01 6.71
C ARG A 94 16.80 -3.89 7.24
N ARG A 95 16.89 -5.12 6.77
CA ARG A 95 18.00 -6.02 7.10
C ARG A 95 19.33 -5.56 6.49
N LYS A 96 19.28 -5.08 5.23
CA LYS A 96 20.48 -4.64 4.49
C LYS A 96 20.97 -3.27 4.92
N TYR A 97 20.05 -2.39 5.29
CA TYR A 97 20.30 -1.00 5.66
C TYR A 97 19.56 -0.65 6.95
N PRO A 98 19.98 -1.17 8.11
CA PRO A 98 19.22 -1.05 9.36
C PRO A 98 19.11 0.38 9.87
N ASP A 99 20.06 1.25 9.52
CA ASP A 99 20.08 2.65 9.97
C ASP A 99 19.37 3.61 9.01
N LYS A 100 18.79 3.09 7.92
CA LYS A 100 18.05 3.92 6.98
C LYS A 100 16.72 4.37 7.58
N GLU A 101 16.49 5.69 7.56
CA GLU A 101 15.20 6.26 7.97
C GLU A 101 14.08 5.93 6.96
N HIS A 102 12.88 5.76 7.51
CA HIS A 102 11.66 5.44 6.77
C HIS A 102 10.53 6.38 7.20
N SER A 103 9.77 6.89 6.24
CA SER A 103 8.72 7.90 6.47
C SER A 103 7.51 7.72 5.55
N GLU A 104 7.25 6.50 5.11
CA GLU A 104 6.10 6.20 4.27
C GLU A 104 4.78 6.58 4.99
N ALA A 105 3.81 7.15 4.27
CA ALA A 105 2.54 7.59 4.85
C ALA A 105 1.72 6.45 5.49
N HIS A 106 1.97 5.21 5.08
CA HIS A 106 1.34 3.99 5.56
C HIS A 106 2.20 3.19 6.54
N LEU A 107 3.20 3.86 7.14
CA LEU A 107 4.12 3.31 8.15
C LEU A 107 3.86 3.95 9.51
N VAL A 108 3.80 3.13 10.55
CA VAL A 108 3.81 3.58 11.95
C VAL A 108 4.97 2.90 12.67
N GLN A 109 5.80 3.68 13.35
CA GLN A 109 6.94 3.22 14.14
C GLN A 109 6.70 3.50 15.62
N LEU A 110 6.89 2.51 16.49
CA LEU A 110 6.59 2.60 17.92
C LEU A 110 7.72 2.00 18.76
N GLU A 111 8.19 2.79 19.70
CA GLU A 111 9.04 2.28 20.79
C GLU A 111 8.20 1.49 21.82
N PRO A 112 8.80 0.65 22.68
CA PRO A 112 8.05 -0.06 23.71
C PRO A 112 7.16 0.86 24.55
N GLY A 113 5.88 0.51 24.69
CA GLY A 113 4.90 1.27 25.44
C GLY A 113 4.27 2.45 24.70
N GLU A 114 4.78 2.85 23.55
CA GLU A 114 4.21 3.93 22.74
C GLU A 114 2.85 3.54 22.12
N GLN A 115 2.04 4.56 21.88
CA GLN A 115 0.79 4.47 21.14
C GLN A 115 0.74 5.58 20.11
N LYS A 116 0.39 5.23 18.87
CA LYS A 116 0.22 6.17 17.74
C LYS A 116 -1.04 5.84 16.96
N GLU A 117 -1.47 6.79 16.15
CA GLU A 117 -2.62 6.63 15.27
C GLU A 117 -2.19 6.61 13.81
N LEU A 118 -2.92 5.83 13.02
CA LEU A 118 -2.91 5.87 11.56
C LEU A 118 -4.35 6.02 11.09
N ILE A 119 -4.64 7.08 10.34
CA ILE A 119 -5.96 7.28 9.73
C ILE A 119 -5.81 6.94 8.24
N TRP A 120 -6.54 5.92 7.82
CA TRP A 120 -6.40 5.36 6.48
C TRP A 120 -7.76 5.11 5.83
N GLN A 121 -7.90 5.51 4.57
CA GLN A 121 -9.09 5.25 3.76
C GLN A 121 -8.83 4.09 2.82
N PHE A 122 -9.70 3.09 2.87
CA PHE A 122 -9.66 1.93 1.99
C PHE A 122 -10.53 2.18 0.76
N THR A 123 -9.89 2.42 -0.38
CA THR A 123 -10.55 2.90 -1.60
C THR A 123 -11.04 1.79 -2.50
N ARG A 124 -10.60 0.55 -2.26
CA ARG A 124 -10.92 -0.59 -3.13
C ARG A 124 -11.05 -1.88 -2.33
N ALA A 125 -12.04 -2.70 -2.69
CA ALA A 125 -12.21 -4.04 -2.13
C ALA A 125 -11.04 -4.96 -2.48
N GLY A 126 -10.68 -5.83 -1.57
CA GLY A 126 -9.58 -6.78 -1.71
C GLY A 126 -8.89 -7.07 -0.38
N THR A 127 -7.72 -7.66 -0.45
CA THR A 127 -6.91 -7.98 0.72
C THR A 127 -5.64 -7.15 0.73
N ILE A 128 -5.37 -6.53 1.87
CA ILE A 128 -4.16 -5.75 2.14
C ILE A 128 -3.48 -6.39 3.34
N ASP A 129 -2.18 -6.60 3.24
CA ASP A 129 -1.40 -7.10 4.37
C ASP A 129 -0.81 -5.97 5.21
N PHE A 130 -0.43 -6.28 6.44
CA PHE A 130 0.43 -5.44 7.25
C PHE A 130 1.47 -6.28 7.96
N ALA A 131 2.63 -5.71 8.20
CA ALA A 131 3.72 -6.42 8.84
C ALA A 131 4.65 -5.49 9.60
N CYS A 132 5.43 -6.07 10.52
CA CYS A 132 6.62 -5.44 11.06
C CYS A 132 7.83 -5.87 10.22
N PRO A 133 8.40 -5.00 9.37
CA PRO A 133 9.50 -5.37 8.48
C PRO A 133 10.87 -5.36 9.17
N LEU A 134 10.95 -5.08 10.47
CA LEU A 134 12.21 -5.04 11.20
C LEU A 134 12.92 -6.41 11.20
N PRO A 135 14.27 -6.44 11.20
CA PRO A 135 15.03 -7.67 11.23
C PRO A 135 14.59 -8.60 12.37
N GLY A 136 14.35 -9.87 12.03
CA GLY A 136 13.91 -10.89 12.99
C GLY A 136 12.41 -10.89 13.32
N HIS A 137 11.63 -9.87 12.94
CA HIS A 137 10.21 -9.75 13.27
C HIS A 137 9.28 -10.21 12.16
N PHE A 138 9.62 -9.93 10.92
CA PHE A 138 8.75 -10.07 9.75
C PHE A 138 8.07 -11.44 9.63
N LYS A 139 8.79 -12.52 9.90
CA LYS A 139 8.29 -13.89 9.74
C LYS A 139 7.10 -14.20 10.64
N LYS A 140 7.01 -13.57 11.82
CA LYS A 140 5.96 -13.81 12.81
C LYS A 140 4.96 -12.67 12.93
N MET A 141 5.42 -11.43 12.68
CA MET A 141 4.62 -10.23 12.87
C MET A 141 4.01 -9.75 11.55
N HIS A 142 2.93 -10.35 11.15
CA HIS A 142 2.12 -9.92 10.02
C HIS A 142 0.63 -10.17 10.29
N GLY A 143 -0.20 -9.49 9.55
CA GLY A 143 -1.66 -9.63 9.60
C GLY A 143 -2.29 -9.20 8.28
N THR A 144 -3.61 -9.20 8.26
CA THR A 144 -4.40 -8.99 7.05
C THR A 144 -5.57 -8.06 7.30
N ILE A 145 -5.81 -7.16 6.37
CA ILE A 145 -7.02 -6.33 6.30
C ILE A 145 -7.85 -6.81 5.12
N ILE A 146 -9.06 -7.26 5.39
CA ILE A 146 -10.02 -7.67 4.37
C ILE A 146 -10.93 -6.48 4.11
N VAL A 147 -10.83 -5.90 2.91
CA VAL A 147 -11.70 -4.82 2.44
C VAL A 147 -12.86 -5.45 1.70
N GLU A 148 -13.99 -5.53 2.36
CA GLU A 148 -15.24 -6.08 1.79
C GLU A 148 -15.85 -5.07 0.82
N LYS A 149 -16.45 -5.57 -0.25
CA LYS A 149 -17.14 -4.74 -1.22
C LYS A 149 -18.37 -4.08 -0.58
N LYS A 150 -18.59 -2.80 -0.90
CA LYS A 150 -19.78 -2.05 -0.49
C LYS A 150 -21.03 -2.50 -1.24
#